data_4c8773804552b19e254476d38359b66e
#
_entry.id   4c8773804552b19e254476d38359b66e
#
_cell.length_a   1.000
_cell.length_b   1.000
_cell.length_c   1.000
_cell.angle_alpha   90.00
_cell.angle_beta   90.00
_cell.angle_gamma   90.00
#
_symmetry.space_group_name_H-M   'P 1'
#
loop_
_entity.id
_entity.type
_entity.pdbx_description
1 polymer ?
#
loop_
_entity_poly.entity_id
_entity_poly.type
_entity_poly.pdbx_seq_one_letter_code
_entity_poly.pdbx_strand_id
1 'polypeptide(L)'
;MSAASPTGAIRAPAAHAERPAPAPARAAGRARVRSGAAAAGASAAWEVLACVAALAALALLVCAGHIRHGGFYYDDWGVLALGRFPPAGGLLHGLWLYYGQRPAQVLYYAAFDGLIGAHAAARLAVAAAMVVLQASLLYVLLRRVGMRIWEAFACAALCLAFPFSDSVWLWGILSLTSFAISAALLGVILALRALERRGARALLLHALSLALFVVSILSYEVFAVAGCLAGLLYVRAVGLARAKRRWALDVIAILATLLLARALLPIDVATPSRTQSLAGALGHAGLIAAAGARTLGAALLPLAGVGPWIGAGVLAATLLVAGCMYRSPRAPAELGRWLAFAAAGLLLAVAAWAVYVPAPDHYLPSAAGTVNRVNALAAIGIAVLVYSALMLLAHMLARVAGLRFAPAVVASALAVALCGAYALRTAGDVRAWDAAAGDQRTVLADLHAALPRPPAQAVIFAYDAPLRVGPGVPVLNTTLDLTSAVRVSYARPRLSAVPIAAGDLRCGAAAPSSAGVPGVYGHAYVVDVRARRAVDLRGPAQCASLIARASFASRSAPVT
;
A
#
# COMPACT_ATOMS: atom_id res chain seq x y z
N MET A 1 23.79 81.03 26.38
CA MET A 1 23.05 82.33 26.22
C MET A 1 21.60 81.95 26.06
N SER A 2 20.89 82.16 27.10
CA SER A 2 19.70 83.09 27.27
C SER A 2 18.43 82.48 26.70
N ALA A 3 17.58 81.94 27.53
CA ALA A 3 16.44 82.49 28.29
C ALA A 3 15.22 82.67 27.35
N ALA A 4 14.07 82.16 27.62
CA ALA A 4 13.09 82.51 28.63
C ALA A 4 11.81 81.67 28.50
N SER A 5 11.23 81.28 29.62
CA SER A 5 9.80 81.04 29.79
C SER A 5 8.98 82.30 29.72
N PRO A 6 7.66 82.23 29.50
CA PRO A 6 6.79 82.35 30.63
C PRO A 6 5.41 81.62 30.60
N THR A 7 4.95 81.34 31.84
CA THR A 7 3.59 81.52 32.46
C THR A 7 2.38 81.07 31.65
N GLY A 8 1.61 80.06 32.03
CA GLY A 8 0.75 80.08 33.24
C GLY A 8 -0.69 80.47 32.89
N ALA A 9 -1.58 79.50 32.73
CA ALA A 9 -3.03 79.75 32.82
C ALA A 9 -3.73 78.53 33.46
N ILE A 10 -4.20 78.75 34.69
CA ILE A 10 -5.09 77.89 35.43
C ILE A 10 -6.48 77.93 34.78
N ARG A 11 -7.01 76.77 34.41
CA ARG A 11 -8.44 76.59 34.08
C ARG A 11 -9.09 75.57 35.02
N ALA A 12 -10.23 75.98 35.57
CA ALA A 12 -11.08 75.30 36.55
C ALA A 12 -11.69 73.98 36.00
N PRO A 13 -12.14 73.10 36.92
CA PRO A 13 -12.65 71.77 36.55
C PRO A 13 -14.07 71.84 35.97
N ALA A 14 -14.28 71.25 34.80
CA ALA A 14 -15.59 71.03 34.22
C ALA A 14 -16.24 69.77 34.80
N ALA A 15 -17.51 69.87 35.10
CA ALA A 15 -18.37 68.88 35.70
C ALA A 15 -18.37 67.53 34.99
N HIS A 16 -18.30 66.48 35.77
CA HIS A 16 -18.52 65.07 35.30
C HIS A 16 -19.98 64.92 34.84
N ALA A 17 -20.19 64.78 33.54
CA ALA A 17 -21.40 64.20 32.98
C ALA A 17 -21.26 62.68 33.01
N GLU A 18 -22.07 61.99 33.82
CA GLU A 18 -22.19 60.53 33.81
C GLU A 18 -22.61 60.02 32.45
N ARG A 19 -21.70 59.26 31.77
CA ARG A 19 -22.05 58.50 30.58
C ARG A 19 -22.86 57.27 30.98
N PRO A 20 -24.01 57.00 30.31
CA PRO A 20 -24.78 55.78 30.58
C PRO A 20 -23.94 54.55 30.17
N ALA A 21 -24.00 53.49 30.99
CA ALA A 21 -23.32 52.25 30.83
C ALA A 21 -23.65 51.62 29.45
N PRO A 22 -22.66 51.11 28.66
CA PRO A 22 -22.95 50.42 27.40
C PRO A 22 -23.65 49.09 27.66
N ALA A 23 -24.83 48.96 27.09
CA ALA A 23 -25.62 47.72 27.06
C ALA A 23 -24.84 46.52 26.54
N PRO A 24 -25.22 45.26 26.84
CA PRO A 24 -24.44 44.05 26.63
C PRO A 24 -24.39 43.59 25.17
N ALA A 25 -23.64 44.30 24.32
CA ALA A 25 -23.38 43.90 22.90
C ALA A 25 -22.46 42.68 22.77
N ARG A 26 -21.85 42.22 23.88
CA ARG A 26 -20.87 41.13 23.86
C ARG A 26 -21.47 39.72 23.74
N ALA A 27 -22.74 39.50 24.07
CA ALA A 27 -23.36 38.16 24.00
C ALA A 27 -23.81 37.79 22.59
N ALA A 28 -24.32 38.74 21.80
CA ALA A 28 -24.79 38.49 20.44
C ALA A 28 -23.62 38.22 19.45
N GLY A 29 -22.47 38.87 19.68
CA GLY A 29 -21.25 38.62 18.86
C GLY A 29 -20.67 37.22 19.09
N ARG A 30 -20.68 36.70 20.32
CA ARG A 30 -20.20 35.34 20.63
C ARG A 30 -21.12 34.24 20.08
N ALA A 31 -22.43 34.45 20.00
CA ALA A 31 -23.38 33.51 19.42
C ALA A 31 -23.22 33.43 17.89
N ARG A 32 -23.03 34.55 17.17
CA ARG A 32 -22.78 34.57 15.72
C ARG A 32 -21.44 33.95 15.35
N VAL A 33 -20.38 34.17 16.14
CA VAL A 33 -19.06 33.51 15.87
C VAL A 33 -19.14 32.01 16.14
N ARG A 34 -19.90 31.55 17.14
CA ARG A 34 -20.12 30.11 17.39
C ARG A 34 -20.97 29.45 16.30
N SER A 35 -22.02 30.10 15.80
CA SER A 35 -22.86 29.57 14.74
C SER A 35 -22.09 29.49 13.40
N GLY A 36 -21.27 30.49 13.08
CA GLY A 36 -20.39 30.46 11.90
C GLY A 36 -19.32 29.38 11.95
N ALA A 37 -18.72 29.13 13.12
CA ALA A 37 -17.75 28.07 13.30
C ALA A 37 -18.39 26.67 13.25
N ALA A 38 -19.63 26.50 13.76
CA ALA A 38 -20.37 25.25 13.66
C ALA A 38 -20.80 24.95 12.20
N ALA A 39 -21.27 25.97 11.48
CA ALA A 39 -21.63 25.84 10.06
C ALA A 39 -20.42 25.53 9.17
N ALA A 40 -19.27 26.14 9.43
CA ALA A 40 -18.02 25.84 8.71
C ALA A 40 -17.51 24.41 9.02
N GLY A 41 -17.68 23.96 10.27
CA GLY A 41 -17.35 22.59 10.67
C GLY A 41 -18.27 21.56 10.01
N ALA A 42 -19.56 21.83 9.91
CA ALA A 42 -20.54 20.97 9.24
C ALA A 42 -20.24 20.88 7.73
N SER A 43 -19.94 21.99 7.08
CA SER A 43 -19.56 22.01 5.64
C SER A 43 -18.30 21.18 5.37
N ALA A 44 -17.28 21.26 6.23
CA ALA A 44 -16.07 20.46 6.08
C ALA A 44 -16.31 18.95 6.30
N ALA A 45 -17.24 18.58 7.20
CA ALA A 45 -17.61 17.18 7.41
C ALA A 45 -18.33 16.61 6.18
N TRP A 46 -19.28 17.36 5.61
CA TRP A 46 -19.97 16.96 4.39
C TRP A 46 -19.02 16.84 3.19
N GLU A 47 -18.04 17.73 3.06
CA GLU A 47 -16.98 17.64 2.03
C GLU A 47 -16.24 16.30 2.13
N VAL A 48 -15.82 15.91 3.34
CA VAL A 48 -15.12 14.64 3.56
C VAL A 48 -16.02 13.44 3.28
N LEU A 49 -17.27 13.46 3.76
CA LEU A 49 -18.23 12.37 3.52
C LEU A 49 -18.52 12.17 2.02
N ALA A 50 -18.72 13.26 1.28
CA ALA A 50 -18.92 13.20 -0.17
C ALA A 50 -17.68 12.62 -0.88
N CYS A 51 -16.48 13.01 -0.45
CA CYS A 51 -15.24 12.45 -0.97
C CYS A 51 -15.14 10.94 -0.69
N VAL A 52 -15.39 10.51 0.55
CA VAL A 52 -15.38 9.08 0.93
C VAL A 52 -16.39 8.29 0.10
N ALA A 53 -17.62 8.80 -0.07
CA ALA A 53 -18.64 8.16 -0.88
C ALA A 53 -18.21 8.02 -2.36
N ALA A 54 -17.61 9.07 -2.95
CA ALA A 54 -17.12 9.04 -4.31
C ALA A 54 -15.96 8.06 -4.50
N LEU A 55 -14.99 8.02 -3.54
CA LEU A 55 -13.89 7.06 -3.57
C LEU A 55 -14.39 5.62 -3.37
N ALA A 56 -15.37 5.40 -2.50
CA ALA A 56 -16.01 4.10 -2.31
C ALA A 56 -16.75 3.64 -3.59
N ALA A 57 -17.48 4.55 -4.24
CA ALA A 57 -18.13 4.26 -5.51
C ALA A 57 -17.11 3.89 -6.60
N LEU A 58 -15.99 4.62 -6.70
CA LEU A 58 -14.89 4.29 -7.63
C LEU A 58 -14.29 2.91 -7.32
N ALA A 59 -14.02 2.60 -6.05
CA ALA A 59 -13.51 1.29 -5.65
C ALA A 59 -14.50 0.17 -6.04
N LEU A 60 -15.78 0.34 -5.73
CA LEU A 60 -16.82 -0.65 -6.08
C LEU A 60 -16.95 -0.83 -7.59
N LEU A 61 -16.89 0.26 -8.36
CA LEU A 61 -16.94 0.19 -9.83
C LEU A 61 -15.84 -0.73 -10.38
N VAL A 62 -14.65 -0.71 -9.78
CA VAL A 62 -13.50 -1.46 -10.27
C VAL A 62 -13.44 -2.88 -9.69
N CYS A 63 -13.81 -3.08 -8.38
CA CYS A 63 -13.56 -4.35 -7.69
C CYS A 63 -14.79 -5.15 -7.28
N ALA A 64 -16.03 -4.68 -7.51
CA ALA A 64 -17.22 -5.41 -7.07
C ALA A 64 -17.32 -6.82 -7.69
N GLY A 65 -16.89 -6.99 -8.94
CA GLY A 65 -16.79 -8.29 -9.60
C GLY A 65 -15.81 -9.21 -8.88
N HIS A 66 -14.61 -8.69 -8.58
CA HIS A 66 -13.57 -9.43 -7.87
C HIS A 66 -13.98 -9.84 -6.45
N ILE A 67 -14.69 -8.98 -5.72
CA ILE A 67 -15.22 -9.33 -4.39
C ILE A 67 -16.13 -10.57 -4.47
N ARG A 68 -16.87 -10.73 -5.58
CA ARG A 68 -17.80 -11.86 -5.78
C ARG A 68 -17.11 -13.13 -6.30
N HIS A 69 -16.13 -12.99 -7.19
CA HIS A 69 -15.55 -14.12 -7.95
C HIS A 69 -14.12 -14.47 -7.55
N GLY A 70 -13.43 -13.57 -6.84
CA GLY A 70 -12.09 -13.81 -6.32
C GLY A 70 -12.03 -14.93 -5.27
N GLY A 71 -10.86 -15.12 -4.71
CA GLY A 71 -10.57 -16.23 -3.81
C GLY A 71 -9.55 -15.89 -2.74
N PHE A 72 -8.91 -16.91 -2.22
CA PHE A 72 -7.73 -16.82 -1.37
C PHE A 72 -6.48 -16.91 -2.25
N TYR A 73 -5.47 -16.13 -1.92
CA TYR A 73 -4.23 -16.12 -2.69
C TYR A 73 -3.04 -16.24 -1.74
N TYR A 74 -2.06 -17.04 -2.12
CA TYR A 74 -0.77 -17.16 -1.46
C TYR A 74 -0.89 -17.25 0.08
N ASP A 75 -0.43 -16.24 0.82
CA ASP A 75 -0.46 -16.22 2.30
C ASP A 75 -1.86 -16.31 2.92
N ASP A 76 -2.93 -15.96 2.18
CA ASP A 76 -4.30 -16.13 2.68
C ASP A 76 -4.57 -17.58 3.09
N TRP A 77 -4.10 -18.55 2.28
CA TRP A 77 -4.25 -19.96 2.59
C TRP A 77 -3.51 -20.36 3.86
N GLY A 78 -2.31 -19.79 4.08
CA GLY A 78 -1.52 -20.03 5.29
C GLY A 78 -2.25 -19.59 6.55
N VAL A 79 -2.76 -18.35 6.56
CA VAL A 79 -3.51 -17.81 7.71
C VAL A 79 -4.81 -18.56 7.92
N LEU A 80 -5.53 -18.92 6.84
CA LEU A 80 -6.75 -19.69 6.91
C LEU A 80 -6.51 -21.10 7.50
N ALA A 81 -5.43 -21.77 7.10
CA ALA A 81 -5.05 -23.06 7.65
C ALA A 81 -4.70 -22.98 9.13
N LEU A 82 -4.00 -21.92 9.57
CA LEU A 82 -3.72 -21.66 10.98
C LEU A 82 -4.99 -21.40 11.79
N GLY A 83 -5.96 -20.66 11.24
CA GLY A 83 -7.24 -20.42 11.88
C GLY A 83 -8.07 -21.70 12.05
N ARG A 84 -8.07 -22.57 11.02
CA ARG A 84 -8.83 -23.82 11.05
C ARG A 84 -8.16 -24.93 11.87
N PHE A 85 -6.83 -24.95 11.90
CA PHE A 85 -6.01 -25.98 12.57
C PHE A 85 -4.92 -25.30 13.40
N PRO A 86 -5.30 -24.60 14.47
CA PRO A 86 -4.33 -23.90 15.29
C PRO A 86 -3.40 -24.90 15.98
N PRO A 87 -2.10 -24.55 16.16
CA PRO A 87 -1.18 -25.36 16.94
C PRO A 87 -1.54 -25.36 18.42
N ALA A 88 -0.85 -26.18 19.21
CA ALA A 88 -0.91 -26.07 20.66
C ALA A 88 -0.58 -24.62 21.09
N GLY A 89 -1.47 -23.97 21.85
CA GLY A 89 -1.37 -22.54 22.18
C GLY A 89 -2.28 -21.63 21.33
N GLY A 90 -3.02 -22.18 20.36
CA GLY A 90 -4.06 -21.46 19.63
C GLY A 90 -3.57 -20.65 18.43
N LEU A 91 -4.51 -19.93 17.79
CA LEU A 91 -4.28 -19.12 16.59
C LEU A 91 -3.20 -18.04 16.82
N LEU A 92 -3.28 -17.32 17.91
CA LEU A 92 -2.35 -16.21 18.20
C LEU A 92 -0.91 -16.71 18.31
N HIS A 93 -0.70 -17.86 18.97
CA HIS A 93 0.60 -18.51 19.05
C HIS A 93 1.09 -18.96 17.67
N GLY A 94 0.22 -19.56 16.86
CA GLY A 94 0.55 -19.95 15.49
C GLY A 94 0.97 -18.76 14.63
N LEU A 95 0.21 -17.67 14.66
CA LEU A 95 0.56 -16.44 13.94
C LEU A 95 1.86 -15.82 14.46
N TRP A 96 2.12 -15.89 15.77
CA TRP A 96 3.38 -15.41 16.36
C TRP A 96 4.60 -16.16 15.84
N LEU A 97 4.50 -17.46 15.64
CA LEU A 97 5.61 -18.27 15.09
C LEU A 97 5.98 -17.87 13.66
N TYR A 98 5.00 -17.41 12.85
CA TYR A 98 5.23 -17.01 11.45
C TYR A 98 5.51 -15.52 11.26
N TYR A 99 4.86 -14.67 12.07
CA TYR A 99 4.85 -13.22 11.87
C TYR A 99 5.32 -12.44 13.11
N GLY A 100 5.90 -13.09 14.12
CA GLY A 100 6.26 -12.48 15.42
C GLY A 100 7.24 -11.30 15.31
N GLN A 101 8.00 -11.21 14.23
CA GLN A 101 8.80 -10.04 13.91
C GLN A 101 7.98 -8.76 13.66
N ARG A 102 6.65 -8.89 13.46
CA ARG A 102 5.68 -7.81 13.22
C ARG A 102 4.47 -7.97 14.13
N PRO A 103 4.57 -7.67 15.42
CA PRO A 103 3.51 -7.97 16.39
C PRO A 103 2.16 -7.32 16.07
N ALA A 104 2.11 -6.13 15.49
CA ALA A 104 0.86 -5.51 15.09
C ALA A 104 0.22 -6.26 13.89
N GLN A 105 1.02 -6.87 13.00
CA GLN A 105 0.54 -7.77 11.95
C GLN A 105 -0.09 -9.03 12.54
N VAL A 106 0.52 -9.63 13.57
CA VAL A 106 -0.04 -10.79 14.29
C VAL A 106 -1.41 -10.47 14.85
N LEU A 107 -1.55 -9.34 15.54
CA LEU A 107 -2.83 -8.89 16.10
C LEU A 107 -3.87 -8.60 15.01
N TYR A 108 -3.45 -7.96 13.92
CA TYR A 108 -4.33 -7.68 12.79
C TYR A 108 -4.85 -8.98 12.17
N TYR A 109 -3.99 -9.96 11.90
CA TYR A 109 -4.41 -11.23 11.30
C TYR A 109 -5.27 -12.06 12.24
N ALA A 110 -4.99 -12.05 13.54
CA ALA A 110 -5.84 -12.72 14.52
C ALA A 110 -7.25 -12.13 14.56
N ALA A 111 -7.36 -10.78 14.57
CA ALA A 111 -8.64 -10.09 14.50
C ALA A 111 -9.33 -10.31 13.15
N PHE A 112 -8.59 -10.24 12.04
CA PHE A 112 -9.10 -10.44 10.69
C PHE A 112 -9.65 -11.85 10.49
N ASP A 113 -8.91 -12.88 10.93
CA ASP A 113 -9.37 -14.28 10.84
C ASP A 113 -10.52 -14.56 11.83
N GLY A 114 -10.42 -14.06 13.06
CA GLY A 114 -11.46 -14.25 14.08
C GLY A 114 -12.81 -13.60 13.75
N LEU A 115 -12.81 -12.43 13.05
CA LEU A 115 -14.03 -11.72 12.69
C LEU A 115 -14.61 -12.16 11.36
N ILE A 116 -13.78 -12.52 10.39
CA ILE A 116 -14.19 -12.77 9.01
C ILE A 116 -14.11 -14.26 8.66
N GLY A 117 -13.18 -14.99 9.26
CA GLY A 117 -13.00 -16.43 9.03
C GLY A 117 -12.67 -16.76 7.57
N ALA A 118 -13.30 -17.84 7.06
CA ALA A 118 -13.06 -18.40 5.73
C ALA A 118 -13.92 -17.78 4.61
N HIS A 119 -14.37 -16.53 4.76
CA HIS A 119 -15.20 -15.85 3.76
C HIS A 119 -14.36 -14.99 2.81
N ALA A 120 -13.96 -15.52 1.66
CA ALA A 120 -13.11 -14.83 0.69
C ALA A 120 -13.68 -13.46 0.27
N ALA A 121 -14.97 -13.39 -0.06
CA ALA A 121 -15.63 -12.15 -0.45
C ALA A 121 -15.55 -11.07 0.65
N ALA A 122 -15.73 -11.45 1.92
CA ALA A 122 -15.61 -10.52 3.05
C ALA A 122 -14.18 -10.03 3.24
N ARG A 123 -13.17 -10.90 3.05
CA ARG A 123 -11.75 -10.52 3.11
C ARG A 123 -11.40 -9.51 2.01
N LEU A 124 -11.86 -9.74 0.79
CA LEU A 124 -11.66 -8.82 -0.33
C LEU A 124 -12.41 -7.49 -0.13
N ALA A 125 -13.63 -7.54 0.43
CA ALA A 125 -14.38 -6.33 0.77
C ALA A 125 -13.67 -5.46 1.83
N VAL A 126 -13.05 -6.10 2.85
CA VAL A 126 -12.21 -5.37 3.82
C VAL A 126 -10.98 -4.79 3.16
N ALA A 127 -10.32 -5.51 2.24
CA ALA A 127 -9.17 -4.97 1.53
C ALA A 127 -9.56 -3.72 0.72
N ALA A 128 -10.68 -3.75 -0.01
CA ALA A 128 -11.23 -2.60 -0.71
C ALA A 128 -11.56 -1.43 0.24
N ALA A 129 -12.20 -1.71 1.39
CA ALA A 129 -12.52 -0.70 2.39
C ALA A 129 -11.26 -0.03 2.98
N MET A 130 -10.19 -0.81 3.23
CA MET A 130 -8.92 -0.27 3.73
C MET A 130 -8.24 0.65 2.72
N VAL A 131 -8.31 0.35 1.43
CA VAL A 131 -7.77 1.25 0.38
C VAL A 131 -8.62 2.52 0.26
N VAL A 132 -9.94 2.44 0.38
CA VAL A 132 -10.82 3.63 0.45
C VAL A 132 -10.47 4.49 1.66
N LEU A 133 -10.24 3.88 2.84
CA LEU A 133 -9.78 4.59 4.04
C LEU A 133 -8.44 5.29 3.79
N GLN A 134 -7.46 4.59 3.22
CA GLN A 134 -6.14 5.14 2.87
C GLN A 134 -6.27 6.35 1.93
N ALA A 135 -7.04 6.24 0.84
CA ALA A 135 -7.26 7.32 -0.11
C ALA A 135 -8.01 8.50 0.53
N SER A 136 -8.96 8.24 1.42
CA SER A 136 -9.70 9.27 2.16
C SER A 136 -8.78 10.03 3.12
N LEU A 137 -7.89 9.34 3.83
CA LEU A 137 -6.88 9.98 4.69
C LEU A 137 -5.87 10.78 3.88
N LEU A 138 -5.47 10.28 2.72
CA LEU A 138 -4.63 11.04 1.78
C LEU A 138 -5.34 12.33 1.35
N TYR A 139 -6.63 12.27 0.97
CA TYR A 139 -7.43 13.45 0.66
C TYR A 139 -7.38 14.48 1.81
N VAL A 140 -7.67 14.05 3.04
CA VAL A 140 -7.65 14.93 4.22
C VAL A 140 -6.26 15.55 4.43
N LEU A 141 -5.19 14.78 4.26
CA LEU A 141 -3.82 15.27 4.37
C LEU A 141 -3.52 16.32 3.29
N LEU A 142 -3.86 16.06 2.03
CA LEU A 142 -3.61 16.98 0.92
C LEU A 142 -4.41 18.27 1.06
N ARG A 143 -5.65 18.21 1.57
CA ARG A 143 -6.43 19.40 1.94
C ARG A 143 -5.72 20.24 3.02
N ARG A 144 -5.14 19.57 4.02
CA ARG A 144 -4.39 20.26 5.09
C ARG A 144 -3.11 20.94 4.60
N VAL A 145 -2.43 20.38 3.64
CA VAL A 145 -1.22 20.99 3.07
C VAL A 145 -1.52 22.02 1.98
N GLY A 146 -2.80 22.40 1.79
CA GLY A 146 -3.24 23.52 0.98
C GLY A 146 -3.63 23.19 -0.46
N MET A 147 -3.93 21.93 -0.79
CA MET A 147 -4.57 21.59 -2.04
C MET A 147 -6.06 21.98 -2.02
N ARG A 148 -6.62 22.39 -3.16
CA ARG A 148 -8.05 22.63 -3.34
C ARG A 148 -8.81 21.31 -3.33
N ILE A 149 -10.13 21.36 -3.13
CA ILE A 149 -11.00 20.17 -3.05
C ILE A 149 -10.74 19.23 -4.23
N TRP A 150 -10.84 19.71 -5.44
CA TRP A 150 -10.69 18.92 -6.66
C TRP A 150 -9.26 18.40 -6.88
N GLU A 151 -8.24 19.17 -6.50
CA GLU A 151 -6.84 18.78 -6.58
C GLU A 151 -6.55 17.60 -5.65
N ALA A 152 -6.99 17.71 -4.40
CA ALA A 152 -6.81 16.65 -3.39
C ALA A 152 -7.61 15.40 -3.76
N PHE A 153 -8.85 15.58 -4.26
CA PHE A 153 -9.68 14.46 -4.71
C PHE A 153 -9.07 13.73 -5.90
N ALA A 154 -8.58 14.47 -6.91
CA ALA A 154 -7.92 13.87 -8.06
C ALA A 154 -6.69 13.04 -7.66
N CYS A 155 -5.83 13.57 -6.76
CA CYS A 155 -4.70 12.80 -6.23
C CYS A 155 -5.14 11.54 -5.49
N ALA A 156 -6.18 11.63 -4.65
CA ALA A 156 -6.70 10.49 -3.90
C ALA A 156 -7.32 9.42 -4.83
N ALA A 157 -8.05 9.85 -5.85
CA ALA A 157 -8.65 8.97 -6.86
C ALA A 157 -7.58 8.29 -7.73
N LEU A 158 -6.56 9.03 -8.18
CA LEU A 158 -5.42 8.47 -8.90
C LEU A 158 -4.65 7.45 -8.04
N CYS A 159 -4.47 7.74 -6.74
CA CYS A 159 -3.84 6.80 -5.81
C CYS A 159 -4.67 5.53 -5.63
N LEU A 160 -5.99 5.66 -5.46
CA LEU A 160 -6.90 4.53 -5.29
C LEU A 160 -6.95 3.66 -6.56
N ALA A 161 -7.08 4.28 -7.72
CA ALA A 161 -7.19 3.56 -9.00
C ALA A 161 -5.85 3.08 -9.56
N PHE A 162 -4.73 3.32 -8.87
CA PHE A 162 -3.37 3.06 -9.36
C PHE A 162 -3.13 1.58 -9.65
N PRO A 163 -2.98 1.17 -10.93
CA PRO A 163 -2.97 -0.24 -11.31
C PRO A 163 -1.67 -0.97 -10.97
N PHE A 164 -0.60 -0.20 -10.67
CA PHE A 164 0.71 -0.77 -10.37
C PHE A 164 0.93 -1.02 -8.87
N SER A 165 -0.15 -0.99 -8.06
CA SER A 165 -0.19 -1.43 -6.66
C SER A 165 -1.52 -2.10 -6.30
N ASP A 166 -2.26 -2.57 -7.28
CA ASP A 166 -3.61 -3.12 -7.13
C ASP A 166 -3.65 -4.44 -6.35
N SER A 167 -2.55 -5.21 -6.29
CA SER A 167 -2.46 -6.39 -5.42
C SER A 167 -2.80 -6.10 -3.96
N VAL A 168 -2.65 -4.84 -3.51
CA VAL A 168 -2.95 -4.44 -2.12
C VAL A 168 -4.43 -4.59 -1.77
N TRP A 169 -5.32 -4.57 -2.75
CA TRP A 169 -6.76 -4.73 -2.56
C TRP A 169 -7.39 -5.87 -3.38
N LEU A 170 -6.65 -6.45 -4.34
CA LEU A 170 -7.04 -7.68 -5.03
C LEU A 170 -6.64 -8.94 -4.24
N TRP A 171 -5.84 -8.79 -3.19
CA TRP A 171 -5.38 -9.88 -2.33
C TRP A 171 -5.76 -9.58 -0.87
N GLY A 172 -6.67 -10.36 -0.30
CA GLY A 172 -7.35 -10.07 0.96
C GLY A 172 -6.43 -9.77 2.15
N ILE A 173 -5.37 -10.56 2.34
CA ILE A 173 -4.43 -10.42 3.46
C ILE A 173 -3.62 -9.10 3.39
N LEU A 174 -3.43 -8.54 2.19
CA LEU A 174 -2.73 -7.26 2.02
C LEU A 174 -3.55 -6.03 2.46
N SER A 175 -4.79 -6.21 2.91
CA SER A 175 -5.54 -5.18 3.64
C SER A 175 -4.73 -4.57 4.79
N LEU A 176 -3.85 -5.36 5.43
CA LEU A 176 -2.86 -4.90 6.40
C LEU A 176 -1.95 -3.78 5.87
N THR A 177 -1.54 -3.86 4.61
CA THR A 177 -0.68 -2.84 3.97
C THR A 177 -1.37 -1.48 3.95
N SER A 178 -2.62 -1.43 3.50
CA SER A 178 -3.43 -0.21 3.52
C SER A 178 -3.78 0.25 4.94
N PHE A 179 -3.99 -0.67 5.88
CA PHE A 179 -4.14 -0.35 7.30
C PHE A 179 -2.88 0.35 7.85
N ALA A 180 -1.70 -0.21 7.61
CA ALA A 180 -0.44 0.36 8.09
C ALA A 180 -0.15 1.75 7.47
N ILE A 181 -0.41 1.93 6.18
CA ILE A 181 -0.31 3.24 5.52
C ILE A 181 -1.34 4.21 6.10
N SER A 182 -2.57 3.77 6.34
CA SER A 182 -3.63 4.59 6.95
C SER A 182 -3.25 5.06 8.34
N ALA A 183 -2.65 4.19 9.15
CA ALA A 183 -2.12 4.56 10.47
C ALA A 183 -1.03 5.63 10.35
N ALA A 184 -0.09 5.49 9.41
CA ALA A 184 0.94 6.50 9.16
C ALA A 184 0.34 7.84 8.72
N LEU A 185 -0.60 7.85 7.75
CA LEU A 185 -1.27 9.07 7.28
C LEU A 185 -2.05 9.77 8.40
N LEU A 186 -2.80 9.00 9.20
CA LEU A 186 -3.51 9.55 10.36
C LEU A 186 -2.53 10.09 11.39
N GLY A 187 -1.41 9.41 11.62
CA GLY A 187 -0.31 9.88 12.46
C GLY A 187 0.21 11.26 12.01
N VAL A 188 0.48 11.44 10.71
CA VAL A 188 0.89 12.73 10.15
C VAL A 188 -0.19 13.80 10.33
N ILE A 189 -1.46 13.49 10.08
CA ILE A 189 -2.58 14.41 10.24
C ILE A 189 -2.69 14.88 11.71
N LEU A 190 -2.57 13.96 12.67
CA LEU A 190 -2.61 14.27 14.09
C LEU A 190 -1.39 15.09 14.52
N ALA A 191 -0.19 14.80 14.01
CA ALA A 191 1.00 15.60 14.27
C ALA A 191 0.85 17.04 13.79
N LEU A 192 0.34 17.26 12.57
CA LEU A 192 0.05 18.58 12.04
C LEU A 192 -0.97 19.32 12.92
N ARG A 193 -2.04 18.62 13.37
CA ARG A 193 -3.02 19.19 14.31
C ARG A 193 -2.40 19.54 15.66
N ALA A 194 -1.49 18.72 16.16
CA ALA A 194 -0.81 18.95 17.43
C ALA A 194 0.05 20.22 17.39
N LEU A 195 0.75 20.46 16.26
CA LEU A 195 1.58 21.66 16.06
C LEU A 195 0.77 22.97 16.07
N GLU A 196 -0.55 22.92 15.78
CA GLU A 196 -1.47 24.06 15.81
C GLU A 196 -2.10 24.29 17.20
N ARG A 197 -1.93 23.37 18.15
CA ARG A 197 -2.55 23.38 19.47
C ARG A 197 -1.52 23.63 20.57
N ARG A 198 -2.00 23.87 21.80
CA ARG A 198 -1.17 24.06 23.00
C ARG A 198 -1.74 23.27 24.18
N GLY A 199 -0.91 23.03 25.19
CA GLY A 199 -1.30 22.35 26.44
C GLY A 199 -1.62 20.87 26.26
N ALA A 200 -2.44 20.30 27.14
CA ALA A 200 -2.72 18.86 27.21
C ALA A 200 -3.28 18.27 25.90
N ARG A 201 -4.08 19.04 25.16
CA ARG A 201 -4.61 18.59 23.85
C ARG A 201 -3.51 18.40 22.82
N ALA A 202 -2.49 19.26 22.80
CA ALA A 202 -1.33 19.09 21.91
C ALA A 202 -0.55 17.82 22.28
N LEU A 203 -0.31 17.60 23.58
CA LEU A 203 0.39 16.40 24.07
C LEU A 203 -0.36 15.11 23.71
N LEU A 204 -1.68 15.07 23.92
CA LEU A 204 -2.49 13.92 23.54
C LEU A 204 -2.38 13.62 22.03
N LEU A 205 -2.51 14.64 21.17
CA LEU A 205 -2.40 14.47 19.72
C LEU A 205 -0.99 14.02 19.31
N HIS A 206 0.06 14.51 19.99
CA HIS A 206 1.43 14.03 19.78
C HIS A 206 1.59 12.56 20.18
N ALA A 207 1.08 12.17 21.34
CA ALA A 207 1.14 10.78 21.81
C ALA A 207 0.40 9.82 20.86
N LEU A 208 -0.82 10.18 20.44
CA LEU A 208 -1.59 9.40 19.49
C LEU A 208 -0.90 9.29 18.12
N SER A 209 -0.30 10.39 17.66
CA SER A 209 0.48 10.38 16.40
C SER A 209 1.67 9.42 16.48
N LEU A 210 2.43 9.44 17.59
CA LEU A 210 3.55 8.52 17.79
C LEU A 210 3.08 7.07 17.88
N ALA A 211 2.01 6.80 18.63
CA ALA A 211 1.44 5.47 18.72
C ALA A 211 1.03 4.92 17.34
N LEU A 212 0.45 5.76 16.47
CA LEU A 212 0.08 5.37 15.12
C LEU A 212 1.30 5.09 14.23
N PHE A 213 2.40 5.84 14.36
CA PHE A 213 3.65 5.49 13.68
C PHE A 213 4.21 4.16 14.16
N VAL A 214 4.20 3.91 15.48
CA VAL A 214 4.63 2.63 16.06
C VAL A 214 3.76 1.48 15.53
N VAL A 215 2.44 1.61 15.55
CA VAL A 215 1.51 0.62 14.98
C VAL A 215 1.79 0.37 13.50
N SER A 216 1.98 1.43 12.71
CA SER A 216 2.31 1.31 11.29
C SER A 216 3.59 0.50 11.06
N ILE A 217 4.65 0.81 11.80
CA ILE A 217 5.97 0.16 11.67
C ILE A 217 5.92 -1.30 12.13
N LEU A 218 5.26 -1.57 13.26
CA LEU A 218 5.09 -2.93 13.78
C LEU A 218 4.10 -3.78 12.97
N SER A 219 3.31 -3.15 12.09
CA SER A 219 2.51 -3.83 11.06
C SER A 219 3.36 -4.14 9.83
N TYR A 220 4.13 -3.14 9.36
CA TYR A 220 5.00 -3.30 8.20
C TYR A 220 6.09 -2.22 8.21
N GLU A 221 7.33 -2.61 8.51
CA GLU A 221 8.47 -1.72 8.77
C GLU A 221 8.83 -0.78 7.62
N VAL A 222 8.48 -1.14 6.37
CA VAL A 222 8.78 -0.33 5.17
C VAL A 222 8.11 1.03 5.18
N PHE A 223 7.07 1.24 6.00
CA PHE A 223 6.36 2.51 6.10
C PHE A 223 7.01 3.52 7.06
N ALA A 224 8.07 3.15 7.76
CA ALA A 224 8.86 4.03 8.62
C ALA A 224 9.31 5.30 7.88
N VAL A 225 9.65 5.18 6.59
CA VAL A 225 10.09 6.30 5.76
C VAL A 225 9.05 7.41 5.64
N ALA A 226 7.75 7.08 5.63
CA ALA A 226 6.68 8.08 5.58
C ALA A 226 6.69 8.97 6.83
N GLY A 227 6.88 8.38 8.02
CA GLY A 227 7.02 9.11 9.27
C GLY A 227 8.27 9.99 9.31
N CYS A 228 9.41 9.49 8.80
CA CYS A 228 10.64 10.27 8.70
C CYS A 228 10.49 11.48 7.76
N LEU A 229 9.80 11.33 6.64
CA LEU A 229 9.55 12.43 5.69
C LEU A 229 8.45 13.40 6.15
N ALA A 230 7.60 13.03 7.10
CA ALA A 230 6.55 13.89 7.65
C ALA A 230 7.06 15.24 8.16
N GLY A 231 8.32 15.28 8.63
CA GLY A 231 8.98 16.51 9.07
C GLY A 231 9.03 17.61 8.03
N LEU A 232 9.09 17.27 6.74
CA LEU A 232 9.02 18.26 5.64
C LEU A 232 7.66 18.99 5.62
N LEU A 233 6.58 18.27 5.91
CA LEU A 233 5.24 18.85 6.03
C LEU A 233 5.14 19.73 7.28
N TYR A 234 5.80 19.36 8.39
CA TYR A 234 5.85 20.17 9.61
C TYR A 234 6.59 21.49 9.36
N VAL A 235 7.74 21.42 8.67
CA VAL A 235 8.50 22.62 8.30
C VAL A 235 7.66 23.57 7.44
N ARG A 236 6.93 23.02 6.47
CA ARG A 236 6.01 23.81 5.64
C ARG A 236 4.87 24.43 6.46
N ALA A 237 4.32 23.73 7.45
CA ALA A 237 3.18 24.17 8.24
C ALA A 237 3.53 25.24 9.29
N VAL A 238 4.65 25.09 10.00
CA VAL A 238 4.98 25.93 11.16
C VAL A 238 6.40 26.50 11.14
N GLY A 239 7.16 26.28 10.08
CA GLY A 239 8.56 26.69 9.94
C GLY A 239 9.54 25.77 10.68
N LEU A 240 10.81 25.76 10.25
CA LEU A 240 11.84 24.86 10.75
C LEU A 240 12.07 25.00 12.27
N ALA A 241 12.06 26.22 12.80
CA ALA A 241 12.33 26.50 14.20
C ALA A 241 11.36 25.77 15.15
N ARG A 242 10.08 25.67 14.77
CA ARG A 242 9.04 24.97 15.55
C ARG A 242 8.96 23.47 15.19
N ALA A 243 9.17 23.14 13.92
CA ALA A 243 9.06 21.78 13.41
C ALA A 243 10.17 20.85 13.91
N LYS A 244 11.42 21.34 14.04
CA LYS A 244 12.62 20.53 14.27
C LYS A 244 12.52 19.59 15.48
N ARG A 245 11.98 20.07 16.61
CA ARG A 245 11.84 19.27 17.84
C ARG A 245 10.89 18.10 17.64
N ARG A 246 9.74 18.38 17.01
CA ARG A 246 8.76 17.34 16.71
C ARG A 246 9.31 16.35 15.69
N TRP A 247 9.95 16.83 14.64
CA TRP A 247 10.55 15.97 13.62
C TRP A 247 11.63 15.06 14.20
N ALA A 248 12.53 15.61 15.01
CA ALA A 248 13.55 14.82 15.71
C ALA A 248 12.90 13.74 16.61
N LEU A 249 11.85 14.09 17.36
CA LEU A 249 11.13 13.14 18.21
C LEU A 249 10.53 11.99 17.38
N ASP A 250 9.90 12.30 16.25
CA ASP A 250 9.33 11.27 15.37
C ASP A 250 10.42 10.33 14.82
N VAL A 251 11.52 10.89 14.31
CA VAL A 251 12.64 10.10 13.78
C VAL A 251 13.27 9.23 14.87
N ILE A 252 13.48 9.78 16.08
CA ILE A 252 14.01 9.01 17.22
C ILE A 252 13.06 7.88 17.59
N ALA A 253 11.75 8.15 17.71
CA ALA A 253 10.76 7.14 18.04
C ALA A 253 10.67 6.03 16.98
N ILE A 254 10.73 6.38 15.69
CA ILE A 254 10.75 5.46 14.57
C ILE A 254 11.99 4.57 14.62
N LEU A 255 13.17 5.16 14.74
CA LEU A 255 14.43 4.42 14.81
C LEU A 255 14.51 3.54 16.06
N ALA A 256 14.09 4.05 17.22
CA ALA A 256 13.99 3.27 18.44
C ALA A 256 13.04 2.07 18.28
N THR A 257 11.88 2.26 17.65
CA THR A 257 10.94 1.17 17.37
C THR A 257 11.57 0.09 16.48
N LEU A 258 12.25 0.49 15.40
CA LEU A 258 12.92 -0.46 14.49
C LEU A 258 14.06 -1.22 15.19
N LEU A 259 14.88 -0.52 15.98
CA LEU A 259 15.99 -1.13 16.71
C LEU A 259 15.50 -2.09 17.81
N LEU A 260 14.50 -1.67 18.59
CA LEU A 260 13.90 -2.51 19.62
C LEU A 260 13.18 -3.73 19.01
N ALA A 261 12.43 -3.54 17.92
CA ALA A 261 11.82 -4.66 17.21
C ALA A 261 12.89 -5.66 16.76
N ARG A 262 13.99 -5.19 16.17
CA ARG A 262 15.07 -6.08 15.73
C ARG A 262 15.81 -6.76 16.89
N ALA A 263 15.94 -6.10 18.04
CA ALA A 263 16.64 -6.64 19.21
C ALA A 263 15.81 -7.63 20.04
N LEU A 264 14.51 -7.40 20.12
CA LEU A 264 13.63 -8.11 21.07
C LEU A 264 12.69 -9.13 20.40
N LEU A 265 12.39 -8.98 19.10
CA LEU A 265 11.46 -9.86 18.41
C LEU A 265 12.19 -11.03 17.73
N PRO A 266 11.53 -12.19 17.59
CA PRO A 266 12.14 -13.36 16.98
C PRO A 266 12.56 -13.07 15.55
N ILE A 267 13.79 -13.45 15.22
CA ILE A 267 14.25 -13.45 13.82
C ILE A 267 13.62 -14.68 13.16
N ASP A 268 12.93 -14.48 12.06
CA ASP A 268 12.37 -15.56 11.27
C ASP A 268 13.51 -16.44 10.73
N VAL A 269 13.62 -17.63 11.31
CA VAL A 269 14.65 -18.62 10.94
C VAL A 269 14.34 -19.24 9.56
N ALA A 270 13.10 -19.14 9.10
CA ALA A 270 12.65 -19.69 7.82
C ALA A 270 12.97 -18.80 6.62
N THR A 271 13.25 -17.52 6.83
CA THR A 271 13.70 -16.62 5.77
C THR A 271 15.23 -16.55 5.75
N PRO A 272 15.89 -17.00 4.67
CA PRO A 272 17.32 -16.78 4.50
C PRO A 272 17.64 -15.30 4.67
N SER A 273 18.82 -15.01 5.21
CA SER A 273 19.24 -13.65 5.58
C SER A 273 18.78 -12.62 4.54
N ARG A 274 17.86 -11.71 4.94
CA ARG A 274 17.36 -10.64 4.09
C ARG A 274 18.44 -9.56 3.79
N THR A 275 19.66 -9.77 4.28
CA THR A 275 20.77 -8.86 4.08
C THR A 275 21.62 -9.34 2.90
N GLN A 276 21.59 -8.56 1.83
CA GLN A 276 22.48 -8.74 0.71
C GLN A 276 23.89 -8.21 1.03
N SER A 277 24.90 -8.69 0.32
CA SER A 277 26.22 -8.04 0.28
C SER A 277 26.07 -6.60 -0.24
N LEU A 278 27.02 -5.73 0.08
CA LEU A 278 27.01 -4.35 -0.40
C LEU A 278 26.93 -4.28 -1.94
N ALA A 279 27.67 -5.14 -2.64
CA ALA A 279 27.63 -5.22 -4.10
C ALA A 279 26.25 -5.66 -4.62
N GLY A 280 25.61 -6.67 -3.98
CA GLY A 280 24.25 -7.07 -4.27
C GLY A 280 23.25 -5.96 -4.06
N ALA A 281 23.34 -5.23 -2.94
CA ALA A 281 22.49 -4.09 -2.63
C ALA A 281 22.62 -2.95 -3.66
N LEU A 282 23.85 -2.64 -4.11
CA LEU A 282 24.09 -1.65 -5.16
C LEU A 282 23.50 -2.10 -6.52
N GLY A 283 23.69 -3.36 -6.89
CA GLY A 283 23.05 -3.94 -8.08
C GLY A 283 21.53 -3.87 -8.01
N HIS A 284 20.95 -4.26 -6.87
CA HIS A 284 19.51 -4.18 -6.63
C HIS A 284 18.99 -2.73 -6.67
N ALA A 285 19.74 -1.75 -6.14
CA ALA A 285 19.38 -0.33 -6.24
C ALA A 285 19.27 0.12 -7.71
N GLY A 286 20.19 -0.34 -8.58
CA GLY A 286 20.12 -0.09 -10.03
C GLY A 286 18.86 -0.69 -10.67
N LEU A 287 18.51 -1.94 -10.31
CA LEU A 287 17.29 -2.60 -10.78
C LEU A 287 16.03 -1.86 -10.32
N ILE A 288 15.99 -1.45 -9.03
CA ILE A 288 14.88 -0.66 -8.47
C ILE A 288 14.74 0.68 -9.20
N ALA A 289 15.85 1.38 -9.45
CA ALA A 289 15.82 2.66 -10.16
C ALA A 289 15.27 2.50 -11.59
N ALA A 290 15.73 1.50 -12.34
CA ALA A 290 15.25 1.22 -13.69
C ALA A 290 13.76 0.78 -13.71
N ALA A 291 13.36 -0.11 -12.79
CA ALA A 291 11.97 -0.53 -12.65
C ALA A 291 11.07 0.61 -12.18
N GLY A 292 11.54 1.45 -11.26
CA GLY A 292 10.84 2.65 -10.79
C GLY A 292 10.62 3.66 -11.90
N ALA A 293 11.63 3.95 -12.71
CA ALA A 293 11.50 4.85 -13.86
C ALA A 293 10.47 4.33 -14.88
N ARG A 294 10.47 3.01 -15.16
CA ARG A 294 9.44 2.38 -16.02
C ARG A 294 8.06 2.51 -15.40
N THR A 295 7.92 2.30 -14.09
CA THR A 295 6.64 2.44 -13.38
C THR A 295 6.13 3.87 -13.42
N LEU A 296 6.99 4.89 -13.24
CA LEU A 296 6.62 6.30 -13.38
C LEU A 296 6.13 6.63 -14.80
N GLY A 297 6.83 6.12 -15.82
CA GLY A 297 6.42 6.32 -17.20
C GLY A 297 5.09 5.66 -17.54
N ALA A 298 4.90 4.42 -17.10
CA ALA A 298 3.64 3.70 -17.26
C ALA A 298 2.49 4.35 -16.47
N ALA A 299 2.78 4.97 -15.32
CA ALA A 299 1.81 5.74 -14.54
C ALA A 299 1.32 6.99 -15.28
N LEU A 300 2.19 7.69 -16.00
CA LEU A 300 1.77 8.87 -16.77
C LEU A 300 1.05 8.48 -18.08
N LEU A 301 1.51 7.42 -18.75
CA LEU A 301 0.96 6.93 -20.02
C LEU A 301 0.66 5.42 -19.94
N PRO A 302 -0.46 5.02 -19.31
CA PRO A 302 -0.82 3.61 -19.09
C PRO A 302 -1.45 2.96 -20.34
N LEU A 303 -1.01 3.35 -21.54
CA LEU A 303 -1.59 2.90 -22.78
C LEU A 303 -0.91 1.61 -23.27
N ALA A 304 -1.70 0.65 -23.73
CA ALA A 304 -1.20 -0.57 -24.34
C ALA A 304 -0.39 -0.23 -25.61
N GLY A 305 0.77 -0.86 -25.76
CA GLY A 305 1.67 -0.61 -26.90
C GLY A 305 2.59 0.62 -26.77
N VAL A 306 2.37 1.48 -25.77
CA VAL A 306 3.28 2.60 -25.49
C VAL A 306 4.36 2.13 -24.50
N GLY A 307 5.62 2.21 -24.94
CA GLY A 307 6.74 1.85 -24.07
C GLY A 307 6.82 2.77 -22.85
N PRO A 308 7.02 2.22 -21.64
CA PRO A 308 7.03 3.00 -20.39
C PRO A 308 8.14 4.07 -20.37
N TRP A 309 9.20 3.90 -21.13
CA TRP A 309 10.27 4.91 -21.27
C TRP A 309 9.82 6.19 -21.99
N ILE A 310 8.82 6.11 -22.88
CA ILE A 310 8.22 7.29 -23.51
C ILE A 310 7.53 8.14 -22.46
N GLY A 311 6.72 7.51 -21.58
CA GLY A 311 6.06 8.22 -20.47
C GLY A 311 7.07 8.82 -19.49
N ALA A 312 8.15 8.11 -19.16
CA ALA A 312 9.22 8.63 -18.32
C ALA A 312 9.92 9.84 -18.97
N GLY A 313 10.17 9.80 -20.28
CA GLY A 313 10.71 10.92 -21.05
C GLY A 313 9.77 12.12 -21.06
N VAL A 314 8.47 11.91 -21.27
CA VAL A 314 7.45 12.97 -21.20
C VAL A 314 7.39 13.61 -19.80
N LEU A 315 7.44 12.80 -18.75
CA LEU A 315 7.47 13.30 -17.37
C LEU A 315 8.71 14.16 -17.12
N ALA A 316 9.90 13.65 -17.50
CA ALA A 316 11.16 14.36 -17.32
C ALA A 316 11.18 15.67 -18.13
N ALA A 317 10.74 15.66 -19.39
CA ALA A 317 10.63 16.85 -20.22
C ALA A 317 9.66 17.88 -19.63
N THR A 318 8.50 17.45 -19.13
CA THR A 318 7.52 18.31 -18.47
C THR A 318 8.13 19.02 -17.27
N LEU A 319 8.82 18.28 -16.39
CA LEU A 319 9.46 18.84 -15.20
C LEU A 319 10.61 19.79 -15.56
N LEU A 320 11.43 19.43 -16.56
CA LEU A 320 12.54 20.25 -17.02
C LEU A 320 12.05 21.58 -17.62
N VAL A 321 11.10 21.53 -18.57
CA VAL A 321 10.54 22.73 -19.20
C VAL A 321 9.86 23.62 -18.16
N ALA A 322 9.07 23.04 -17.25
CA ALA A 322 8.45 23.79 -16.15
C ALA A 322 9.50 24.44 -15.23
N GLY A 323 10.59 23.74 -14.92
CA GLY A 323 11.71 24.29 -14.15
C GLY A 323 12.42 25.45 -14.85
N CYS A 324 12.64 25.34 -16.16
CA CYS A 324 13.18 26.45 -16.98
C CYS A 324 12.23 27.65 -17.01
N MET A 325 10.92 27.40 -17.19
CA MET A 325 9.89 28.46 -17.15
C MET A 325 9.81 29.16 -15.79
N TYR A 326 9.97 28.41 -14.70
CA TYR A 326 9.93 28.94 -13.32
C TYR A 326 11.07 29.96 -13.07
N ARG A 327 12.22 29.79 -13.72
CA ARG A 327 13.34 30.74 -13.62
C ARG A 327 13.10 32.06 -14.38
N SER A 328 12.05 32.13 -15.21
CA SER A 328 11.70 33.34 -15.90
C SER A 328 11.09 34.39 -14.94
N PRO A 329 11.45 35.69 -15.04
CA PRO A 329 10.86 36.74 -14.21
C PRO A 329 9.34 36.87 -14.31
N ARG A 330 8.75 36.32 -15.39
CA ARG A 330 7.30 36.31 -15.64
C ARG A 330 6.63 34.98 -15.26
N ALA A 331 7.29 34.15 -14.44
CA ALA A 331 6.74 32.85 -14.05
C ALA A 331 5.50 33.06 -13.15
N PRO A 332 4.40 32.31 -13.40
CA PRO A 332 3.27 32.28 -12.47
C PRO A 332 3.68 31.68 -11.12
N ALA A 333 3.24 32.29 -10.02
CA ALA A 333 3.50 31.73 -8.66
C ALA A 333 3.00 30.29 -8.48
N GLU A 334 1.92 29.91 -9.15
CA GLU A 334 1.36 28.56 -9.16
C GLU A 334 2.34 27.52 -9.72
N LEU A 335 3.25 27.90 -10.64
CA LEU A 335 4.22 26.96 -11.21
C LEU A 335 5.18 26.42 -10.14
N GLY A 336 5.69 27.32 -9.27
CA GLY A 336 6.55 26.94 -8.15
C GLY A 336 5.85 26.02 -7.15
N ARG A 337 4.56 26.26 -6.90
CA ARG A 337 3.74 25.37 -6.05
C ARG A 337 3.68 23.95 -6.62
N TRP A 338 3.40 23.79 -7.91
CA TRP A 338 3.28 22.47 -8.54
C TRP A 338 4.63 21.77 -8.68
N LEU A 339 5.71 22.49 -8.94
CA LEU A 339 7.07 21.94 -8.89
C LEU A 339 7.43 21.42 -7.48
N ALA A 340 7.03 22.13 -6.42
CA ALA A 340 7.25 21.68 -5.05
C ALA A 340 6.44 20.41 -4.72
N PHE A 341 5.18 20.31 -5.17
CA PHE A 341 4.39 19.08 -5.01
C PHE A 341 4.96 17.92 -5.84
N ALA A 342 5.41 18.19 -7.07
CA ALA A 342 6.06 17.18 -7.91
C ALA A 342 7.34 16.64 -7.25
N ALA A 343 8.19 17.53 -6.73
CA ALA A 343 9.41 17.15 -6.02
C ALA A 343 9.10 16.33 -4.75
N ALA A 344 8.10 16.74 -3.96
CA ALA A 344 7.66 15.99 -2.77
C ALA A 344 7.11 14.61 -3.13
N GLY A 345 6.30 14.52 -4.19
CA GLY A 345 5.78 13.24 -4.69
C GLY A 345 6.88 12.31 -5.18
N LEU A 346 7.83 12.83 -5.96
CA LEU A 346 8.98 12.06 -6.43
C LEU A 346 9.86 11.58 -5.26
N LEU A 347 10.16 12.46 -4.31
CA LEU A 347 10.93 12.12 -3.12
C LEU A 347 10.27 11.00 -2.32
N LEU A 348 8.94 11.06 -2.11
CA LEU A 348 8.21 10.01 -1.40
C LEU A 348 8.25 8.69 -2.18
N ALA A 349 8.07 8.70 -3.50
CA ALA A 349 8.13 7.50 -4.33
C ALA A 349 9.51 6.85 -4.29
N VAL A 350 10.57 7.64 -4.48
CA VAL A 350 11.97 7.16 -4.44
C VAL A 350 12.32 6.63 -3.05
N ALA A 351 11.96 7.34 -1.99
CA ALA A 351 12.22 6.91 -0.62
C ALA A 351 11.44 5.62 -0.27
N ALA A 352 10.19 5.49 -0.75
CA ALA A 352 9.39 4.28 -0.58
C ALA A 352 10.01 3.05 -1.28
N TRP A 353 10.66 3.22 -2.41
CA TRP A 353 11.37 2.15 -3.10
C TRP A 353 12.75 1.88 -2.49
N ALA A 354 13.44 2.91 -2.00
CA ALA A 354 14.78 2.78 -1.41
C ALA A 354 14.82 1.84 -0.19
N VAL A 355 13.72 1.70 0.56
CA VAL A 355 13.64 0.77 1.70
C VAL A 355 13.77 -0.70 1.28
N TYR A 356 13.56 -1.02 0.01
CA TYR A 356 13.71 -2.39 -0.51
C TYR A 356 15.13 -2.69 -1.03
N VAL A 357 16.02 -1.70 -1.09
CA VAL A 357 17.42 -1.91 -1.55
C VAL A 357 18.14 -3.04 -0.79
N PRO A 358 18.05 -3.16 0.54
CA PRO A 358 18.67 -4.27 1.26
C PRO A 358 17.88 -5.60 1.15
N ALA A 359 16.69 -5.59 0.57
CA ALA A 359 15.86 -6.78 0.41
C ALA A 359 16.32 -7.65 -0.78
N PRO A 360 15.89 -8.92 -0.88
CA PRO A 360 16.15 -9.76 -2.04
C PRO A 360 15.70 -9.11 -3.36
N ASP A 361 16.40 -9.41 -4.44
CA ASP A 361 16.27 -8.79 -5.77
C ASP A 361 14.88 -8.93 -6.44
N HIS A 362 14.04 -9.86 -5.96
CA HIS A 362 12.67 -9.99 -6.43
C HIS A 362 11.72 -8.88 -5.93
N TYR A 363 12.12 -8.07 -4.95
CA TYR A 363 11.33 -6.90 -4.50
C TYR A 363 11.59 -5.69 -5.39
N LEU A 364 11.04 -5.72 -6.59
CA LEU A 364 11.15 -4.64 -7.57
C LEU A 364 9.81 -3.93 -7.79
N PRO A 365 9.80 -2.64 -8.12
CA PRO A 365 8.62 -1.97 -8.67
C PRO A 365 8.14 -2.71 -9.92
N SER A 366 7.10 -3.52 -9.78
CA SER A 366 6.54 -4.36 -10.83
C SER A 366 5.22 -3.79 -11.33
N ALA A 367 4.96 -3.98 -12.62
CA ALA A 367 3.72 -3.50 -13.24
C ALA A 367 2.50 -4.39 -12.97
N ALA A 368 2.67 -5.63 -12.50
CA ALA A 368 1.56 -6.57 -12.32
C ALA A 368 1.86 -7.65 -11.26
N GLY A 369 0.81 -8.33 -10.82
CA GLY A 369 0.88 -9.48 -9.92
C GLY A 369 1.21 -9.13 -8.47
N THR A 370 1.58 -10.15 -7.67
CA THR A 370 1.80 -9.99 -6.23
C THR A 370 2.95 -9.08 -5.85
N VAL A 371 3.94 -8.90 -6.73
CA VAL A 371 5.14 -8.10 -6.44
C VAL A 371 4.85 -6.60 -6.48
N ASN A 372 3.80 -6.17 -7.16
CA ASN A 372 3.47 -4.74 -7.28
C ASN A 372 3.07 -4.08 -5.94
N ARG A 373 2.88 -4.87 -4.86
CA ARG A 373 2.73 -4.37 -3.48
C ARG A 373 3.90 -3.48 -3.02
N VAL A 374 5.08 -3.63 -3.62
CA VAL A 374 6.25 -2.76 -3.39
C VAL A 374 5.93 -1.30 -3.70
N ASN A 375 4.97 -1.04 -4.58
CA ASN A 375 4.52 0.30 -4.91
C ASN A 375 3.48 0.89 -3.95
N ALA A 376 3.01 0.17 -2.93
CA ALA A 376 1.89 0.60 -2.09
C ALA A 376 2.07 2.01 -1.47
N LEU A 377 3.23 2.28 -0.88
CA LEU A 377 3.56 3.62 -0.36
C LEU A 377 3.95 4.59 -1.49
N ALA A 378 4.69 4.10 -2.49
CA ALA A 378 5.12 4.90 -3.62
C ALA A 378 3.92 5.45 -4.42
N ALA A 379 2.80 4.72 -4.48
CA ALA A 379 1.57 5.12 -5.16
C ALA A 379 1.06 6.49 -4.70
N ILE A 380 1.20 6.82 -3.41
CA ILE A 380 0.87 8.14 -2.87
C ILE A 380 1.75 9.22 -3.50
N GLY A 381 3.06 9.00 -3.51
CA GLY A 381 4.02 9.93 -4.12
C GLY A 381 3.80 10.07 -5.62
N ILE A 382 3.56 8.94 -6.31
CA ILE A 382 3.30 8.89 -7.75
C ILE A 382 2.01 9.64 -8.11
N ALA A 383 0.93 9.45 -7.36
CA ALA A 383 -0.34 10.15 -7.60
C ALA A 383 -0.17 11.68 -7.48
N VAL A 384 0.56 12.16 -6.46
CA VAL A 384 0.88 13.59 -6.30
C VAL A 384 1.79 14.08 -7.43
N LEU A 385 2.82 13.32 -7.81
CA LEU A 385 3.74 13.66 -8.90
C LEU A 385 3.00 13.74 -10.24
N VAL A 386 2.20 12.74 -10.57
CA VAL A 386 1.45 12.66 -11.83
C VAL A 386 0.45 13.82 -11.92
N TYR A 387 -0.35 14.06 -10.88
CA TYR A 387 -1.29 15.19 -10.89
C TYR A 387 -0.56 16.53 -11.00
N SER A 388 0.58 16.69 -10.33
CA SER A 388 1.41 17.90 -10.46
C SER A 388 1.94 18.06 -11.89
N ALA A 389 2.37 16.97 -12.54
CA ALA A 389 2.81 16.99 -13.94
C ALA A 389 1.66 17.39 -14.88
N LEU A 390 0.43 16.90 -14.64
CA LEU A 390 -0.75 17.32 -15.40
C LEU A 390 -1.05 18.82 -15.22
N MET A 391 -0.92 19.35 -14.01
CA MET A 391 -1.07 20.78 -13.75
C MET A 391 0.01 21.61 -14.44
N LEU A 392 1.28 21.18 -14.38
CA LEU A 392 2.38 21.84 -15.07
C LEU A 392 2.16 21.83 -16.59
N LEU A 393 1.76 20.70 -17.15
CA LEU A 393 1.43 20.56 -18.57
C LEU A 393 0.26 21.49 -18.96
N ALA A 394 -0.80 21.54 -18.16
CA ALA A 394 -1.94 22.43 -18.39
C ALA A 394 -1.53 23.92 -18.38
N HIS A 395 -0.65 24.34 -17.47
CA HIS A 395 -0.09 25.69 -17.46
C HIS A 395 0.76 26.01 -18.70
N MET A 396 1.55 25.03 -19.17
CA MET A 396 2.34 25.19 -20.40
C MET A 396 1.44 25.30 -21.63
N LEU A 397 0.45 24.41 -21.76
CA LEU A 397 -0.51 24.43 -22.87
C LEU A 397 -1.33 25.74 -22.90
N ALA A 398 -1.81 26.20 -21.74
CA ALA A 398 -2.53 27.46 -21.63
C ALA A 398 -1.68 28.65 -22.13
N ARG A 399 -0.37 28.61 -21.88
CA ARG A 399 0.55 29.68 -22.26
C ARG A 399 0.94 29.63 -23.74
N VAL A 400 1.18 28.43 -24.29
CA VAL A 400 1.64 28.25 -25.68
C VAL A 400 0.47 28.33 -26.66
N ALA A 401 -0.64 27.67 -26.34
CA ALA A 401 -1.81 27.56 -27.22
C ALA A 401 -2.85 28.67 -27.00
N GLY A 402 -2.61 29.61 -26.06
CA GLY A 402 -3.56 30.67 -25.75
C GLY A 402 -4.93 30.13 -25.27
N LEU A 403 -4.94 28.97 -24.61
CA LEU A 403 -6.18 28.33 -24.18
C LEU A 403 -6.96 29.25 -23.23
N ARG A 404 -8.24 29.46 -23.50
CA ARG A 404 -9.16 30.24 -22.67
C ARG A 404 -9.60 29.53 -21.40
N PHE A 405 -9.36 28.20 -21.28
CA PHE A 405 -9.73 27.41 -20.12
C PHE A 405 -8.71 27.56 -18.99
N ALA A 406 -9.20 27.60 -17.76
CA ALA A 406 -8.34 27.60 -16.60
C ALA A 406 -7.50 26.31 -16.55
N PRO A 407 -6.18 26.37 -16.30
CA PRO A 407 -5.30 25.18 -16.24
C PRO A 407 -5.83 24.08 -15.33
N ALA A 408 -6.49 24.43 -14.22
CA ALA A 408 -7.10 23.47 -13.30
C ALA A 408 -8.20 22.62 -13.95
N VAL A 409 -8.99 23.20 -14.87
CA VAL A 409 -10.03 22.45 -15.60
C VAL A 409 -9.40 21.43 -16.54
N VAL A 410 -8.38 21.85 -17.30
CA VAL A 410 -7.63 20.97 -18.21
C VAL A 410 -6.97 19.83 -17.43
N ALA A 411 -6.26 20.14 -16.34
CA ALA A 411 -5.61 19.14 -15.52
C ALA A 411 -6.62 18.16 -14.88
N SER A 412 -7.78 18.66 -14.43
CA SER A 412 -8.83 17.79 -13.87
C SER A 412 -9.44 16.87 -14.94
N ALA A 413 -9.68 17.36 -16.15
CA ALA A 413 -10.14 16.52 -17.26
C ALA A 413 -9.12 15.43 -17.61
N LEU A 414 -7.83 15.78 -17.68
CA LEU A 414 -6.75 14.80 -17.89
C LEU A 414 -6.66 13.79 -16.74
N ALA A 415 -6.84 14.22 -15.49
CA ALA A 415 -6.84 13.33 -14.33
C ALA A 415 -8.02 12.36 -14.37
N VAL A 416 -9.22 12.80 -14.77
CA VAL A 416 -10.39 11.92 -14.95
C VAL A 416 -10.12 10.90 -16.05
N ALA A 417 -9.59 11.33 -17.21
CA ALA A 417 -9.23 10.42 -18.29
C ALA A 417 -8.18 9.39 -17.85
N LEU A 418 -7.18 9.81 -17.07
CA LEU A 418 -6.16 8.94 -16.53
C LEU A 418 -6.71 7.96 -15.48
N CYS A 419 -7.62 8.41 -14.60
CA CYS A 419 -8.34 7.51 -13.67
C CYS A 419 -9.15 6.46 -14.45
N GLY A 420 -9.80 6.84 -15.54
CA GLY A 420 -10.49 5.91 -16.44
C GLY A 420 -9.53 4.87 -17.04
N ALA A 421 -8.37 5.31 -17.55
CA ALA A 421 -7.35 4.41 -18.07
C ALA A 421 -6.79 3.45 -17.00
N TYR A 422 -6.58 3.94 -15.77
CA TYR A 422 -6.20 3.12 -14.63
C TYR A 422 -7.26 2.08 -14.30
N ALA A 423 -8.55 2.49 -14.23
CA ALA A 423 -9.66 1.58 -13.97
C ALA A 423 -9.76 0.47 -15.03
N LEU A 424 -9.60 0.81 -16.32
CA LEU A 424 -9.57 -0.16 -17.41
C LEU A 424 -8.39 -1.14 -17.30
N ARG A 425 -7.22 -0.64 -16.92
CA ARG A 425 -6.04 -1.48 -16.68
C ARG A 425 -6.27 -2.43 -15.52
N THR A 426 -6.72 -1.93 -14.39
CA THR A 426 -7.04 -2.73 -13.20
C THR A 426 -8.13 -3.77 -13.49
N ALA A 427 -9.12 -3.44 -14.32
CA ALA A 427 -10.11 -4.43 -14.76
C ALA A 427 -9.50 -5.58 -15.56
N GLY A 428 -8.37 -5.35 -16.26
CA GLY A 428 -7.56 -6.39 -16.87
C GLY A 428 -6.90 -7.29 -15.82
N ASP A 429 -6.29 -6.68 -14.82
CA ASP A 429 -5.62 -7.39 -13.72
C ASP A 429 -6.65 -8.17 -12.88
N VAL A 430 -7.81 -7.61 -12.56
CA VAL A 430 -8.94 -8.29 -11.90
C VAL A 430 -9.30 -9.60 -12.59
N ARG A 431 -9.37 -9.61 -13.93
CA ARG A 431 -9.65 -10.86 -14.67
C ARG A 431 -8.60 -11.94 -14.47
N ALA A 432 -7.33 -11.56 -14.36
CA ALA A 432 -6.26 -12.51 -14.07
C ALA A 432 -6.36 -13.08 -12.64
N TRP A 433 -6.70 -12.22 -11.66
CA TRP A 433 -6.93 -12.66 -10.29
C TRP A 433 -8.15 -13.58 -10.16
N ASP A 434 -9.27 -13.27 -10.83
CA ASP A 434 -10.48 -14.11 -10.84
C ASP A 434 -10.23 -15.45 -11.54
N ALA A 435 -9.46 -15.45 -12.64
CA ALA A 435 -9.05 -16.67 -13.32
C ALA A 435 -8.15 -17.54 -12.42
N ALA A 436 -7.18 -16.93 -11.71
CA ALA A 436 -6.35 -17.66 -10.76
C ALA A 436 -7.19 -18.31 -9.64
N ALA A 437 -8.21 -17.62 -9.11
CA ALA A 437 -9.14 -18.20 -8.14
C ALA A 437 -9.97 -19.36 -8.73
N GLY A 438 -10.34 -19.27 -9.99
CA GLY A 438 -10.98 -20.35 -10.76
C GLY A 438 -10.08 -21.58 -10.87
N ASP A 439 -8.84 -21.35 -11.29
CA ASP A 439 -7.84 -22.43 -11.43
C ASP A 439 -7.52 -23.09 -10.09
N GLN A 440 -7.43 -22.32 -8.99
CA GLN A 440 -7.26 -22.90 -7.65
C GLN A 440 -8.40 -23.87 -7.28
N ARG A 441 -9.64 -23.46 -7.53
CA ARG A 441 -10.82 -24.32 -7.30
C ARG A 441 -10.75 -25.59 -8.14
N THR A 442 -10.34 -25.48 -9.40
CA THR A 442 -10.18 -26.60 -10.33
C THR A 442 -9.08 -27.55 -9.85
N VAL A 443 -7.89 -27.04 -9.51
CA VAL A 443 -6.77 -27.85 -8.97
C VAL A 443 -7.20 -28.61 -7.73
N LEU A 444 -7.88 -27.97 -6.78
CA LEU A 444 -8.33 -28.63 -5.56
C LEU A 444 -9.40 -29.70 -5.86
N ALA A 445 -10.32 -29.44 -6.78
CA ALA A 445 -11.32 -30.42 -7.22
C ALA A 445 -10.67 -31.62 -7.92
N ASP A 446 -9.69 -31.39 -8.80
CA ASP A 446 -8.97 -32.45 -9.51
C ASP A 446 -8.10 -33.29 -8.57
N LEU A 447 -7.47 -32.67 -7.56
CA LEU A 447 -6.79 -33.38 -6.49
C LEU A 447 -7.75 -34.28 -5.71
N HIS A 448 -8.94 -33.80 -5.37
CA HIS A 448 -9.98 -34.58 -4.71
C HIS A 448 -10.48 -35.74 -5.58
N ALA A 449 -10.63 -35.54 -6.88
CA ALA A 449 -11.04 -36.58 -7.82
C ALA A 449 -9.97 -37.67 -7.97
N ALA A 450 -8.68 -37.27 -8.04
CA ALA A 450 -7.56 -38.18 -8.20
C ALA A 450 -7.22 -38.95 -6.94
N LEU A 451 -7.36 -38.32 -5.77
CA LEU A 451 -6.99 -38.87 -4.45
C LEU A 451 -8.05 -38.49 -3.40
N PRO A 452 -9.25 -39.12 -3.40
CA PRO A 452 -10.37 -38.71 -2.56
C PRO A 452 -10.11 -38.84 -1.05
N ARG A 453 -9.27 -39.78 -0.63
CA ARG A 453 -9.02 -40.11 0.78
C ARG A 453 -7.53 -40.33 1.04
N PRO A 454 -6.69 -39.28 0.98
CA PRO A 454 -5.27 -39.45 1.30
C PRO A 454 -5.10 -39.87 2.76
N PRO A 455 -4.06 -40.66 3.11
CA PRO A 455 -3.68 -40.91 4.50
C PRO A 455 -3.43 -39.58 5.24
N ALA A 456 -3.60 -39.59 6.57
CA ALA A 456 -3.57 -38.35 7.36
C ALA A 456 -2.24 -37.58 7.29
N GLN A 457 -1.12 -38.25 7.01
CA GLN A 457 0.23 -37.69 6.92
C GLN A 457 0.82 -37.83 5.50
N ALA A 458 -0.04 -37.92 4.47
CA ALA A 458 0.43 -38.06 3.12
C ALA A 458 1.13 -36.81 2.62
N VAL A 459 2.12 -37.01 1.76
CA VAL A 459 2.76 -35.94 0.96
C VAL A 459 2.28 -36.07 -0.50
N ILE A 460 1.69 -35.02 -1.02
CA ILE A 460 1.17 -34.95 -2.38
C ILE A 460 2.14 -34.13 -3.24
N PHE A 461 2.76 -34.74 -4.20
CA PHE A 461 3.54 -34.07 -5.25
C PHE A 461 2.59 -33.78 -6.41
N ALA A 462 2.10 -32.54 -6.51
CA ALA A 462 1.12 -32.11 -7.52
C ALA A 462 1.85 -31.73 -8.82
N TYR A 463 1.72 -32.56 -9.85
CA TYR A 463 2.31 -32.40 -11.17
C TYR A 463 1.29 -31.76 -12.13
N ASP A 464 1.78 -30.96 -13.08
CA ASP A 464 1.00 -30.29 -14.13
C ASP A 464 -0.14 -29.38 -13.58
N ALA A 465 0.02 -28.88 -12.37
CA ALA A 465 -0.86 -27.86 -11.83
C ALA A 465 -0.47 -26.50 -12.41
N PRO A 466 -1.44 -25.65 -12.79
CA PRO A 466 -1.13 -24.26 -13.19
C PRO A 466 -0.54 -23.52 -12.00
N LEU A 467 0.63 -22.92 -12.17
CA LEU A 467 1.32 -22.22 -11.08
C LEU A 467 0.95 -20.74 -11.03
N ARG A 468 0.67 -20.12 -12.18
CA ARG A 468 0.37 -18.69 -12.30
C ARG A 468 -0.56 -18.41 -13.45
N VAL A 469 -1.32 -17.32 -13.34
CA VAL A 469 -2.12 -16.74 -14.41
C VAL A 469 -1.55 -15.36 -14.75
N GLY A 470 -1.41 -15.09 -16.04
CA GLY A 470 -0.86 -13.82 -16.50
C GLY A 470 0.54 -13.52 -15.93
N PRO A 471 0.94 -12.26 -15.87
CA PRO A 471 2.31 -11.88 -15.49
C PRO A 471 2.53 -11.85 -13.97
N GLY A 472 2.09 -12.88 -13.21
CA GLY A 472 2.50 -13.01 -11.82
C GLY A 472 1.41 -13.22 -10.77
N VAL A 473 0.18 -13.54 -11.16
CA VAL A 473 -0.88 -13.92 -10.20
C VAL A 473 -0.74 -15.41 -9.85
N PRO A 474 -0.50 -15.75 -8.56
CA PRO A 474 -0.30 -17.14 -8.17
C PRO A 474 -1.60 -17.93 -8.16
N VAL A 475 -1.53 -19.18 -8.62
CA VAL A 475 -2.62 -20.15 -8.46
C VAL A 475 -2.40 -20.91 -7.14
N LEU A 476 -1.48 -21.82 -7.08
CA LEU A 476 -1.03 -22.55 -5.87
C LEU A 476 0.44 -22.89 -6.12
N ASN A 477 1.27 -21.85 -6.21
CA ASN A 477 2.59 -21.96 -6.81
C ASN A 477 3.73 -22.24 -5.83
N THR A 478 3.44 -22.31 -4.54
CA THR A 478 4.43 -22.62 -3.51
C THR A 478 3.97 -23.79 -2.64
N THR A 479 4.94 -24.39 -1.96
CA THR A 479 4.67 -25.45 -0.97
C THR A 479 3.77 -24.94 0.16
N LEU A 480 3.90 -23.68 0.54
CA LEU A 480 3.12 -23.09 1.64
C LEU A 480 1.64 -22.95 1.27
N ASP A 481 1.35 -22.35 0.13
CA ASP A 481 -0.04 -22.10 -0.28
C ASP A 481 -0.76 -23.40 -0.68
N LEU A 482 -0.11 -24.28 -1.46
CA LEU A 482 -0.70 -25.57 -1.84
C LEU A 482 -0.92 -26.47 -0.63
N THR A 483 0.08 -26.61 0.28
CA THR A 483 -0.08 -27.38 1.52
C THR A 483 -1.25 -26.85 2.35
N SER A 484 -1.34 -25.54 2.52
CA SER A 484 -2.38 -24.89 3.32
C SER A 484 -3.77 -25.07 2.68
N ALA A 485 -3.88 -24.90 1.37
CA ALA A 485 -5.11 -25.12 0.62
C ALA A 485 -5.58 -26.57 0.71
N VAL A 486 -4.67 -27.54 0.56
CA VAL A 486 -4.97 -28.97 0.67
C VAL A 486 -5.39 -29.33 2.10
N ARG A 487 -4.71 -28.83 3.14
CA ARG A 487 -5.13 -29.04 4.53
C ARG A 487 -6.55 -28.56 4.77
N VAL A 488 -6.89 -27.37 4.30
CA VAL A 488 -8.22 -26.78 4.44
C VAL A 488 -9.25 -27.58 3.67
N SER A 489 -8.98 -27.89 2.39
CA SER A 489 -9.95 -28.56 1.51
C SER A 489 -10.25 -30.01 1.93
N TYR A 490 -9.24 -30.76 2.38
CA TYR A 490 -9.41 -32.13 2.87
C TYR A 490 -9.77 -32.21 4.37
N ALA A 491 -9.80 -31.09 5.08
CA ALA A 491 -9.95 -31.05 6.54
C ALA A 491 -8.93 -31.92 7.29
N ARG A 492 -7.66 -31.93 6.83
CA ARG A 492 -6.58 -32.77 7.37
C ARG A 492 -5.33 -31.95 7.69
N PRO A 493 -5.04 -31.65 8.97
CA PRO A 493 -3.98 -30.71 9.37
C PRO A 493 -2.54 -31.20 9.07
N ARG A 494 -2.34 -32.48 8.88
CA ARG A 494 -1.00 -33.08 8.70
C ARG A 494 -0.67 -33.40 7.24
N LEU A 495 -1.58 -33.13 6.29
CA LEU A 495 -1.26 -33.27 4.87
C LEU A 495 -0.20 -32.24 4.48
N SER A 496 0.67 -32.65 3.56
CA SER A 496 1.59 -31.76 2.88
C SER A 496 1.41 -31.87 1.37
N ALA A 497 1.57 -30.79 0.64
CA ALA A 497 1.51 -30.80 -0.82
C ALA A 497 2.56 -29.86 -1.41
N VAL A 498 3.19 -30.31 -2.49
CA VAL A 498 4.27 -29.59 -3.16
C VAL A 498 3.92 -29.52 -4.65
N PRO A 499 3.82 -28.32 -5.24
CA PRO A 499 3.72 -28.22 -6.68
C PRO A 499 5.06 -28.61 -7.32
N ILE A 500 5.03 -29.50 -8.28
CA ILE A 500 6.24 -29.99 -8.97
C ILE A 500 6.13 -29.84 -10.48
N ALA A 501 7.27 -29.49 -11.11
CA ALA A 501 7.48 -29.61 -12.53
C ALA A 501 8.26 -30.90 -12.87
N ALA A 502 8.40 -31.17 -14.15
CA ALA A 502 9.24 -32.28 -14.60
C ALA A 502 10.69 -32.08 -14.10
N GLY A 503 11.26 -33.09 -13.47
CA GLY A 503 12.62 -33.06 -12.93
C GLY A 503 12.77 -32.55 -11.49
N ASP A 504 11.73 -32.00 -10.87
CA ASP A 504 11.79 -31.51 -9.49
C ASP A 504 11.75 -32.63 -8.45
N LEU A 505 11.16 -33.77 -8.79
CA LEU A 505 11.04 -34.92 -7.90
C LEU A 505 12.35 -35.70 -7.86
N ARG A 506 12.88 -35.93 -6.66
CA ARG A 506 14.08 -36.73 -6.40
C ARG A 506 13.70 -38.02 -5.72
N CYS A 507 14.12 -39.14 -6.27
CA CYS A 507 13.86 -40.49 -5.75
C CYS A 507 15.06 -40.98 -4.93
N GLY A 508 15.17 -40.55 -3.69
CA GLY A 508 16.19 -41.05 -2.76
C GLY A 508 15.91 -42.50 -2.33
N ALA A 509 16.94 -43.23 -1.85
CA ALA A 509 16.78 -44.60 -1.34
C ALA A 509 15.81 -44.69 -0.15
N ALA A 510 15.84 -43.70 0.75
CA ALA A 510 15.00 -43.69 1.94
C ALA A 510 13.64 -42.99 1.73
N ALA A 511 13.62 -41.94 0.87
CA ALA A 511 12.44 -41.10 0.71
C ALA A 511 12.42 -40.37 -0.66
N PRO A 512 11.24 -40.18 -1.28
CA PRO A 512 11.07 -39.22 -2.35
C PRO A 512 11.08 -37.80 -1.78
N SER A 513 11.57 -36.80 -2.52
CA SER A 513 11.58 -35.41 -2.07
C SER A 513 11.47 -34.42 -3.22
N SER A 514 10.89 -33.26 -2.95
CA SER A 514 10.89 -32.09 -3.84
C SER A 514 10.85 -30.81 -3.02
N ALA A 515 11.53 -29.75 -3.49
CA ALA A 515 11.59 -28.44 -2.84
C ALA A 515 11.91 -28.49 -1.33
N GLY A 516 12.79 -29.43 -0.93
CA GLY A 516 13.18 -29.63 0.49
C GLY A 516 12.14 -30.36 1.35
N VAL A 517 11.01 -30.78 0.80
CA VAL A 517 9.97 -31.56 1.51
C VAL A 517 10.18 -33.04 1.24
N PRO A 518 10.55 -33.84 2.26
CA PRO A 518 10.65 -35.28 2.13
C PRO A 518 9.26 -35.93 2.22
N GLY A 519 9.01 -36.94 1.38
CA GLY A 519 7.89 -37.86 1.55
C GLY A 519 8.29 -39.11 2.34
N VAL A 520 7.36 -40.02 2.50
CA VAL A 520 7.62 -41.37 3.01
C VAL A 520 7.02 -42.37 2.01
N TYR A 521 7.80 -43.33 1.55
CA TYR A 521 7.27 -44.33 0.63
C TYR A 521 6.07 -45.07 1.25
N GLY A 522 4.99 -45.28 0.48
CA GLY A 522 3.71 -45.77 0.95
C GLY A 522 2.77 -44.68 1.51
N HIS A 523 3.29 -43.47 1.75
CA HIS A 523 2.51 -42.26 2.13
C HIS A 523 2.79 -41.05 1.22
N ALA A 524 3.54 -41.22 0.14
CA ALA A 524 3.84 -40.22 -0.85
C ALA A 524 3.13 -40.50 -2.17
N TYR A 525 2.48 -39.50 -2.72
CA TYR A 525 1.70 -39.62 -3.94
C TYR A 525 2.16 -38.61 -4.95
N VAL A 526 2.37 -39.04 -6.22
CA VAL A 526 2.43 -38.11 -7.35
C VAL A 526 1.04 -38.03 -7.95
N VAL A 527 0.50 -36.84 -8.03
CA VAL A 527 -0.81 -36.59 -8.62
C VAL A 527 -0.64 -35.74 -9.87
N ASP A 528 -0.95 -36.33 -11.02
CA ASP A 528 -1.15 -35.58 -12.24
C ASP A 528 -2.52 -34.90 -12.15
N VAL A 529 -2.48 -33.58 -11.95
CA VAL A 529 -3.69 -32.80 -11.66
C VAL A 529 -4.63 -32.79 -12.86
N ARG A 530 -4.08 -32.55 -14.06
CA ARG A 530 -4.91 -32.50 -15.28
C ARG A 530 -5.46 -33.85 -15.69
N ALA A 531 -4.66 -34.88 -15.56
CA ALA A 531 -5.09 -36.25 -15.88
C ALA A 531 -5.97 -36.86 -14.78
N ARG A 532 -6.12 -36.21 -13.61
CA ARG A 532 -6.83 -36.70 -12.42
C ARG A 532 -6.36 -38.08 -11.99
N ARG A 533 -5.06 -38.32 -12.02
CA ARG A 533 -4.45 -39.61 -11.75
C ARG A 533 -3.45 -39.52 -10.61
N ALA A 534 -3.65 -40.35 -9.58
CA ALA A 534 -2.71 -40.48 -8.48
C ALA A 534 -1.89 -41.76 -8.62
N VAL A 535 -0.62 -41.71 -8.29
CA VAL A 535 0.32 -42.82 -8.23
C VAL A 535 0.92 -42.85 -6.83
N ASP A 536 0.72 -43.96 -6.10
CA ASP A 536 1.34 -44.21 -4.79
C ASP A 536 2.83 -44.59 -5.00
N LEU A 537 3.72 -43.86 -4.35
CA LEU A 537 5.16 -44.11 -4.40
C LEU A 537 5.54 -45.15 -3.32
N ARG A 538 5.64 -46.42 -3.72
CA ARG A 538 5.93 -47.53 -2.78
C ARG A 538 7.42 -47.80 -2.59
N GLY A 539 8.28 -47.24 -3.45
CA GLY A 539 9.71 -47.43 -3.34
C GLY A 539 10.51 -46.64 -4.39
N PRO A 540 11.85 -46.59 -4.25
CA PRO A 540 12.71 -45.80 -5.08
C PRO A 540 12.72 -46.22 -6.56
N ALA A 541 12.63 -47.51 -6.85
CA ALA A 541 12.57 -48.03 -8.22
C ALA A 541 11.30 -47.57 -8.96
N GLN A 542 10.14 -47.62 -8.29
CA GLN A 542 8.89 -47.13 -8.86
C GLN A 542 8.92 -45.60 -9.08
N CYS A 543 9.44 -44.84 -8.11
CA CYS A 543 9.63 -43.41 -8.24
C CYS A 543 10.53 -43.08 -9.43
N ALA A 544 11.68 -43.73 -9.58
CA ALA A 544 12.59 -43.56 -10.68
C ALA A 544 11.96 -43.90 -12.06
N SER A 545 11.19 -45.02 -12.11
CA SER A 545 10.48 -45.42 -13.34
C SER A 545 9.39 -44.41 -13.74
N LEU A 546 8.75 -43.75 -12.75
CA LEU A 546 7.77 -42.73 -12.98
C LEU A 546 8.40 -41.46 -13.63
N ILE A 547 9.57 -41.03 -13.13
CA ILE A 547 10.32 -39.91 -13.67
C ILE A 547 10.82 -40.24 -15.10
N ALA A 548 11.29 -41.46 -15.33
CA ALA A 548 11.80 -41.89 -16.62
C ALA A 548 10.73 -42.01 -17.73
N ARG A 549 9.46 -42.21 -17.35
CA ARG A 549 8.36 -42.26 -18.31
C ARG A 549 8.11 -40.86 -18.86
N ALA A 550 8.25 -40.66 -20.14
CA ALA A 550 8.13 -39.41 -20.88
C ALA A 550 6.77 -38.65 -20.69
N SER A 551 5.79 -39.21 -20.00
CA SER A 551 4.53 -38.53 -19.63
C SER A 551 4.74 -37.36 -18.66
N PHE A 552 5.89 -37.31 -17.95
CA PHE A 552 6.33 -36.17 -17.13
C PHE A 552 7.33 -35.26 -17.85
N ALA A 553 7.73 -35.61 -19.08
CA ALA A 553 8.91 -35.02 -19.71
C ALA A 553 8.64 -33.87 -20.70
N SER A 554 7.43 -33.42 -20.90
CA SER A 554 7.25 -32.29 -21.81
C SER A 554 5.95 -31.55 -21.65
N ARG A 555 6.01 -30.40 -21.05
CA ARG A 555 5.26 -29.17 -21.39
C ARG A 555 5.63 -28.01 -20.45
N SER A 556 6.92 -27.79 -20.24
CA SER A 556 7.34 -26.46 -19.84
C SER A 556 7.36 -25.57 -21.09
N ALA A 557 6.26 -24.91 -21.40
CA ALA A 557 6.35 -23.74 -22.24
C ALA A 557 7.21 -22.70 -21.49
N PRO A 558 8.24 -22.11 -22.12
CA PRO A 558 8.99 -21.05 -21.49
C PRO A 558 8.02 -19.90 -21.18
N VAL A 559 7.99 -19.49 -19.92
CA VAL A 559 7.34 -18.26 -19.51
C VAL A 559 8.21 -17.12 -20.03
N THR A 560 7.85 -16.56 -21.18
CA THR A 560 8.38 -15.28 -21.69
C THR A 560 7.71 -14.10 -20.97
#